data_912029b70debfa691500ccdeafe01812
#
_entry.id   912029b70debfa691500ccdeafe01812
#
_cell.length_a   1.000
_cell.length_b   1.000
_cell.length_c   1.000
_cell.angle_alpha   90.00
_cell.angle_beta   90.00
_cell.angle_gamma   90.00
#
_symmetry.space_group_name_H-M   'P 1'
#
loop_
_entity.id
_entity.type
_entity.pdbx_description
1 polymer ?
#
loop_
_entity_poly.entity_id
_entity_poly.type
_entity_poly.pdbx_seq_one_letter_code
_entity_poly.pdbx_strand_id
1 'polypeptide(L)'
;MRQEEWVDWVDEHNQVLMAVPRSRMRRERLCHRATYIFIEDDQGCLYVQRRTQSKDYCPGMLEACCGGVVQSGEAYGPSAYRELEEEMGIRDVELAAWGTFHCQTPDNQVWGAIYSCRYEGPLTLQASEVESVVRMTPQAIREAASEFMPV
;
A
#
# COMPACT_ATOMS: atom_id res chain seq x y z
N MET A 1 -16.95 -10.66 -12.76
CA MET A 1 -17.14 -9.24 -12.40
C MET A 1 -16.61 -8.99 -11.02
N ARG A 2 -15.77 -7.98 -10.89
CA ARG A 2 -15.14 -7.66 -9.60
C ARG A 2 -16.15 -6.99 -8.68
N GLN A 3 -16.23 -7.46 -7.45
CA GLN A 3 -17.14 -6.90 -6.46
C GLN A 3 -16.59 -5.55 -5.95
N GLU A 4 -17.48 -4.58 -5.77
CA GLU A 4 -17.10 -3.26 -5.25
C GLU A 4 -16.60 -3.38 -3.82
N GLU A 5 -15.42 -2.79 -3.55
CA GLU A 5 -14.88 -2.69 -2.19
C GLU A 5 -15.49 -1.49 -1.47
N TRP A 6 -15.69 -1.64 -0.17
CA TRP A 6 -16.13 -0.57 0.72
C TRP A 6 -14.99 -0.13 1.61
N VAL A 7 -14.81 1.17 1.73
CA VAL A 7 -13.74 1.78 2.53
C VAL A 7 -14.34 2.78 3.51
N ASP A 8 -13.57 3.14 4.54
CA ASP A 8 -14.01 4.16 5.49
C ASP A 8 -13.53 5.54 5.05
N TRP A 9 -14.46 6.47 4.90
CA TRP A 9 -14.16 7.88 4.75
C TRP A 9 -13.87 8.43 6.15
N VAL A 10 -12.71 9.06 6.34
CA VAL A 10 -12.26 9.56 7.64
C VAL A 10 -12.05 11.06 7.60
N ASP A 11 -12.11 11.68 8.78
CA ASP A 11 -11.88 13.12 8.91
C ASP A 11 -10.40 13.44 9.15
N GLU A 12 -10.10 14.69 9.45
CA GLU A 12 -8.73 15.18 9.70
C GLU A 12 -8.11 14.61 10.98
N HIS A 13 -8.91 13.98 11.84
CA HIS A 13 -8.45 13.33 13.06
C HIS A 13 -8.46 11.81 12.95
N ASN A 14 -8.56 11.28 11.72
CA ASN A 14 -8.63 9.85 11.45
C ASN A 14 -9.83 9.16 12.12
N GLN A 15 -10.94 9.89 12.24
CA GLN A 15 -12.18 9.34 12.76
C GLN A 15 -13.10 8.97 11.61
N VAL A 16 -13.74 7.81 11.68
CA VAL A 16 -14.64 7.33 10.62
C VAL A 16 -15.89 8.19 10.54
N LEU A 17 -16.16 8.75 9.35
CA LEU A 17 -17.38 9.48 9.07
C LEU A 17 -18.46 8.55 8.55
N MET A 18 -18.13 7.73 7.56
CA MET A 18 -19.05 6.73 7.01
C MET A 18 -18.30 5.77 6.09
N ALA A 19 -18.89 4.61 5.83
CA ALA A 19 -18.41 3.69 4.82
C ALA A 19 -18.90 4.16 3.44
N VAL A 20 -18.00 4.11 2.44
CA VAL A 20 -18.30 4.51 1.07
C VAL A 20 -17.73 3.48 0.09
N PRO A 21 -18.30 3.35 -1.11
CA PRO A 21 -17.67 2.53 -2.15
C PRO A 21 -16.30 3.10 -2.53
N ARG A 22 -15.34 2.22 -2.81
CA ARG A 22 -14.00 2.64 -3.23
C ARG A 22 -14.03 3.57 -4.45
N SER A 23 -14.92 3.31 -5.40
CA SER A 23 -15.07 4.15 -6.59
C SER A 23 -15.45 5.58 -6.25
N ARG A 24 -16.33 5.76 -5.26
CA ARG A 24 -16.71 7.09 -4.78
C ARG A 24 -15.53 7.76 -4.10
N MET A 25 -14.78 7.03 -3.28
CA MET A 25 -13.60 7.56 -2.59
C MET A 25 -12.60 8.11 -3.60
N ARG A 26 -12.35 7.37 -4.70
CA ARG A 26 -11.41 7.81 -5.74
C ARG A 26 -11.96 9.01 -6.52
N ARG A 27 -13.23 8.96 -6.93
CA ARG A 27 -13.85 10.02 -7.73
C ARG A 27 -13.92 11.35 -6.97
N GLU A 28 -14.28 11.30 -5.69
CA GLU A 28 -14.45 12.49 -4.86
C GLU A 28 -13.21 12.83 -4.05
N ARG A 29 -12.15 12.02 -4.15
CA ARG A 29 -10.88 12.20 -3.45
C ARG A 29 -11.07 12.32 -1.94
N LEU A 30 -11.86 11.42 -1.39
CA LEU A 30 -12.16 11.39 0.03
C LEU A 30 -10.98 10.86 0.83
N CYS A 31 -10.77 11.40 2.03
CA CYS A 31 -9.72 10.92 2.91
C CYS A 31 -10.07 9.52 3.40
N HIS A 32 -9.12 8.61 3.27
CA HIS A 32 -9.30 7.20 3.58
C HIS A 32 -8.05 6.67 4.29
N ARG A 33 -8.06 5.39 4.64
CA ARG A 33 -6.93 4.75 5.30
C ARG A 33 -6.20 3.82 4.34
N ALA A 34 -4.87 3.76 4.49
CA ALA A 34 -4.05 2.85 3.70
C ALA A 34 -2.88 2.34 4.54
N THR A 35 -2.36 1.18 4.17
CA THR A 35 -1.18 0.59 4.80
C THR A 35 0.00 0.67 3.85
N TYR A 36 1.20 0.83 4.42
CA TYR A 36 2.47 0.93 3.71
C TYR A 36 3.46 0.01 4.40
N ILE A 37 3.80 -1.11 3.75
CA ILE A 37 4.67 -2.13 4.34
C ILE A 37 5.97 -2.17 3.57
N PHE A 38 7.07 -1.81 4.24
CA PHE A 38 8.40 -1.87 3.67
C PHE A 38 9.01 -3.23 3.97
N ILE A 39 9.40 -3.96 2.93
CA ILE A 39 9.95 -5.31 3.05
C ILE A 39 11.44 -5.23 2.74
N GLU A 40 12.28 -5.53 3.73
CA GLU A 40 13.72 -5.47 3.63
C GLU A 40 14.30 -6.87 3.51
N ASP A 41 15.28 -7.04 2.63
CA ASP A 41 16.03 -8.30 2.55
C ASP A 41 17.22 -8.29 3.50
N ASP A 42 18.03 -9.36 3.50
CA ASP A 42 19.16 -9.51 4.42
C ASP A 42 20.33 -8.58 4.08
N GLN A 43 20.30 -7.92 2.91
CA GLN A 43 21.37 -7.05 2.45
C GLN A 43 20.98 -5.56 2.50
N GLY A 44 19.86 -5.24 3.10
CA GLY A 44 19.41 -3.86 3.23
C GLY A 44 18.70 -3.30 2.02
N CYS A 45 18.33 -4.15 1.05
CA CYS A 45 17.53 -3.75 -0.10
C CYS A 45 16.05 -3.87 0.23
N LEU A 46 15.25 -3.00 -0.38
CA LEU A 46 13.79 -3.09 -0.30
C LEU A 46 13.25 -3.84 -1.51
N TYR A 47 12.17 -4.58 -1.30
CA TYR A 47 11.42 -5.18 -2.40
C TYR A 47 10.56 -4.09 -3.02
N VAL A 48 10.88 -3.72 -4.27
CA VAL A 48 10.16 -2.66 -5.00
C VAL A 48 9.26 -3.31 -6.03
N GLN A 49 7.98 -2.96 -6.01
CA GLN A 49 7.01 -3.51 -6.95
C GLN A 49 6.66 -2.51 -8.05
N ARG A 50 6.35 -3.04 -9.23
CA ARG A 50 5.75 -2.27 -10.31
C ARG A 50 4.25 -2.56 -10.31
N ARG A 51 3.46 -1.50 -10.23
CA ARG A 51 2.00 -1.60 -10.24
C ARG A 51 1.54 -1.99 -11.65
N THR A 52 0.49 -2.80 -11.73
CA THR A 52 -0.08 -3.15 -13.04
C THR A 52 -0.70 -1.94 -13.70
N GLN A 53 -0.87 -2.00 -15.03
CA GLN A 53 -1.52 -0.93 -15.77
C GLN A 53 -3.01 -0.82 -15.48
N SER A 54 -3.61 -1.84 -14.85
CA SER A 54 -5.02 -1.87 -14.50
C SER A 54 -5.35 -1.20 -13.16
N LYS A 55 -4.36 -0.70 -12.42
CA LYS A 55 -4.60 -0.03 -11.14
C LYS A 55 -5.37 1.27 -11.33
N ASP A 56 -6.25 1.58 -10.39
CA ASP A 56 -7.07 2.81 -10.40
C ASP A 56 -6.31 4.05 -9.96
N TYR A 57 -5.12 3.87 -9.37
CA TYR A 57 -4.25 4.95 -8.93
C TYR A 57 -2.81 4.64 -9.33
N CYS A 58 -2.15 5.58 -9.99
CA CYS A 58 -0.76 5.49 -10.45
C CYS A 58 -0.43 4.14 -11.14
N PRO A 59 -1.16 3.78 -12.23
CA PRO A 59 -0.87 2.55 -12.94
C PRO A 59 0.55 2.53 -13.52
N GLY A 60 1.20 1.38 -13.47
CA GLY A 60 2.52 1.18 -14.05
C GLY A 60 3.70 1.81 -13.33
N MET A 61 3.47 2.53 -12.23
CA MET A 61 4.54 3.17 -11.48
C MET A 61 5.19 2.22 -10.48
N LEU A 62 6.40 2.55 -10.05
CA LEU A 62 7.11 1.79 -9.01
C LEU A 62 6.59 2.20 -7.63
N GLU A 63 6.64 1.26 -6.71
CA GLU A 63 6.20 1.45 -5.33
C GLU A 63 7.19 0.75 -4.40
N ALA A 64 7.77 1.50 -3.46
CA ALA A 64 8.80 0.98 -2.56
C ALA A 64 8.23 0.18 -1.38
N CYS A 65 6.93 0.05 -1.31
CA CYS A 65 6.24 -0.69 -0.25
C CYS A 65 5.10 -1.50 -0.84
N CYS A 66 4.61 -2.42 -0.05
CA CYS A 66 3.41 -3.21 -0.32
C CYS A 66 2.28 -2.66 0.57
N GLY A 67 1.05 -2.91 0.22
CA GLY A 67 -0.09 -2.50 1.03
C GLY A 67 -1.24 -2.02 0.17
N GLY A 68 -2.17 -1.33 0.75
CA GLY A 68 -3.32 -0.84 0.02
C GLY A 68 -4.34 -0.17 0.90
N VAL A 69 -5.45 0.18 0.30
CA VAL A 69 -6.55 0.84 0.98
C VAL A 69 -7.18 -0.11 2.00
N VAL A 70 -7.37 0.36 3.22
CA VAL A 70 -7.99 -0.41 4.30
C VAL A 70 -9.49 -0.51 4.04
N GLN A 71 -10.02 -1.73 4.10
CA GLN A 71 -11.44 -1.96 3.89
C GLN A 71 -12.26 -1.48 5.10
N SER A 72 -13.50 -1.11 4.84
CA SER A 72 -14.41 -0.66 5.90
C SER A 72 -14.53 -1.71 7.00
N GLY A 73 -14.40 -1.26 8.25
CA GLY A 73 -14.49 -2.13 9.42
C GLY A 73 -13.21 -2.89 9.74
N GLU A 74 -12.16 -2.75 8.91
CA GLU A 74 -10.88 -3.41 9.12
C GLU A 74 -9.91 -2.48 9.86
N ALA A 75 -9.14 -3.02 10.80
CA ALA A 75 -8.09 -2.27 11.46
C ALA A 75 -6.81 -2.29 10.61
N TYR A 76 -5.88 -1.36 10.86
CA TYR A 76 -4.63 -1.26 10.10
C TYR A 76 -3.80 -2.55 10.14
N GLY A 77 -3.59 -3.12 11.32
CA GLY A 77 -2.75 -4.32 11.46
C GLY A 77 -3.24 -5.51 10.64
N PRO A 78 -4.47 -5.95 10.86
CA PRO A 78 -5.04 -7.03 10.04
C PRO A 78 -5.03 -6.74 8.54
N SER A 79 -5.29 -5.49 8.15
CA SER A 79 -5.22 -5.07 6.76
C SER A 79 -3.81 -5.26 6.19
N ALA A 80 -2.78 -4.85 6.96
CA ALA A 80 -1.40 -4.96 6.53
C ALA A 80 -1.00 -6.43 6.30
N TYR A 81 -1.33 -7.33 7.22
CA TYR A 81 -1.04 -8.75 7.07
C TYR A 81 -1.77 -9.36 5.88
N ARG A 82 -3.03 -8.98 5.67
CA ARG A 82 -3.83 -9.46 4.54
C ARG A 82 -3.23 -9.02 3.21
N GLU A 83 -2.87 -7.74 3.09
CA GLU A 83 -2.30 -7.19 1.85
C GLU A 83 -0.94 -7.84 1.54
N LEU A 84 -0.12 -8.06 2.56
CA LEU A 84 1.19 -8.68 2.39
C LEU A 84 1.05 -10.10 1.83
N GLU A 85 0.11 -10.87 2.35
CA GLU A 85 -0.15 -12.22 1.87
C GLU A 85 -0.76 -12.21 0.47
N GLU A 86 -1.76 -11.36 0.22
CA GLU A 86 -2.44 -11.30 -1.07
C GLU A 86 -1.51 -10.83 -2.19
N GLU A 87 -0.74 -9.77 -1.97
CA GLU A 87 0.07 -9.17 -3.02
C GLU A 87 1.40 -9.89 -3.24
N MET A 88 2.04 -10.35 -2.18
CA MET A 88 3.40 -10.90 -2.23
C MET A 88 3.50 -12.38 -1.85
N GLY A 89 2.45 -12.95 -1.29
CA GLY A 89 2.49 -14.33 -0.82
C GLY A 89 3.36 -14.52 0.41
N ILE A 90 3.58 -13.47 1.20
CA ILE A 90 4.40 -13.53 2.41
C ILE A 90 3.51 -13.79 3.61
N ARG A 91 3.85 -14.84 4.35
CA ARG A 91 3.16 -15.24 5.59
C ARG A 91 4.17 -15.43 6.71
N ASP A 92 3.68 -15.56 7.92
CA ASP A 92 4.48 -15.93 9.09
C ASP A 92 5.64 -14.99 9.37
N VAL A 93 5.46 -13.71 9.07
CA VAL A 93 6.40 -12.65 9.44
C VAL A 93 5.75 -11.76 10.48
N GLU A 94 6.58 -11.10 11.28
CA GLU A 94 6.11 -10.13 12.26
C GLU A 94 6.32 -8.74 11.71
N LEU A 95 5.26 -7.93 11.68
CA LEU A 95 5.32 -6.56 11.21
C LEU A 95 5.64 -5.62 12.36
N ALA A 96 6.68 -4.80 12.19
CA ALA A 96 7.00 -3.71 13.10
C ALA A 96 6.17 -2.49 12.70
N ALA A 97 5.46 -1.89 13.65
CA ALA A 97 4.64 -0.70 13.41
C ALA A 97 5.47 0.56 13.65
N TRP A 98 5.41 1.51 12.73
CA TRP A 98 6.18 2.74 12.79
C TRP A 98 5.31 3.99 13.01
N GLY A 99 3.99 3.83 13.09
CA GLY A 99 3.05 4.92 13.34
C GLY A 99 2.22 5.28 12.12
N THR A 100 1.49 6.39 12.24
CA THR A 100 0.59 6.87 11.20
C THR A 100 1.01 8.26 10.73
N PHE A 101 0.58 8.62 9.53
CA PHE A 101 0.80 9.94 8.97
C PHE A 101 -0.44 10.38 8.18
N HIS A 102 -0.62 11.70 8.06
CA HIS A 102 -1.71 12.28 7.30
C HIS A 102 -1.13 12.98 6.08
N CYS A 103 -1.53 12.54 4.90
CA CYS A 103 -1.08 13.14 3.65
C CYS A 103 -2.27 13.75 2.92
N GLN A 104 -2.14 15.01 2.52
CA GLN A 104 -3.16 15.73 1.76
C GLN A 104 -2.52 16.34 0.52
N THR A 105 -2.87 15.80 -0.64
CA THR A 105 -2.48 16.36 -1.93
C THR A 105 -3.75 16.56 -2.76
N PRO A 106 -3.69 17.34 -3.86
CA PRO A 106 -4.87 17.50 -4.72
C PRO A 106 -5.42 16.18 -5.26
N ASP A 107 -4.56 15.17 -5.39
CA ASP A 107 -4.96 13.90 -6.00
C ASP A 107 -5.25 12.80 -5.00
N ASN A 108 -4.80 12.92 -3.75
CA ASN A 108 -4.93 11.85 -2.78
C ASN A 108 -4.94 12.39 -1.36
N GLN A 109 -5.89 11.91 -0.56
CA GLN A 109 -5.97 12.24 0.86
C GLN A 109 -6.01 10.93 1.64
N VAL A 110 -5.04 10.75 2.53
CA VAL A 110 -4.88 9.46 3.19
C VAL A 110 -4.32 9.60 4.61
N TRP A 111 -4.86 8.79 5.52
CA TRP A 111 -4.25 8.48 6.79
C TRP A 111 -3.55 7.13 6.63
N GLY A 112 -2.23 7.16 6.55
CA GLY A 112 -1.41 5.97 6.31
C GLY A 112 -0.83 5.39 7.58
N ALA A 113 -0.73 4.07 7.66
CA ALA A 113 -0.01 3.37 8.72
C ALA A 113 1.21 2.69 8.10
N ILE A 114 2.38 2.88 8.71
CA ILE A 114 3.66 2.38 8.21
C ILE A 114 4.08 1.16 9.00
N TYR A 115 4.46 0.12 8.27
CA TYR A 115 4.98 -1.13 8.82
C TYR A 115 6.25 -1.53 8.09
N SER A 116 7.05 -2.36 8.73
CA SER A 116 8.20 -2.98 8.07
C SER A 116 8.37 -4.42 8.52
N CYS A 117 9.01 -5.21 7.67
CA CYS A 117 9.43 -6.57 8.03
C CYS A 117 10.71 -6.91 7.27
N ARG A 118 11.36 -7.97 7.73
CA ARG A 118 12.50 -8.56 7.02
C ARG A 118 12.07 -9.88 6.44
N TYR A 119 12.44 -10.13 5.19
CA TYR A 119 12.03 -11.34 4.49
C TYR A 119 13.08 -11.75 3.47
N GLU A 120 13.45 -13.02 3.47
CA GLU A 120 14.27 -13.66 2.45
C GLU A 120 13.56 -14.94 2.05
N GLY A 121 13.06 -15.00 0.84
CA GLY A 121 12.35 -16.18 0.38
C GLY A 121 11.58 -15.91 -0.90
N PRO A 122 10.85 -16.92 -1.38
CA PRO A 122 10.10 -16.79 -2.61
C PRO A 122 8.88 -15.88 -2.44
N LEU A 123 8.49 -15.25 -3.54
CA LEU A 123 7.29 -14.42 -3.61
C LEU A 123 6.26 -15.09 -4.51
N THR A 124 4.99 -14.91 -4.18
CA THR A 124 3.87 -15.26 -5.07
C THR A 124 3.09 -14.00 -5.32
N LEU A 125 3.31 -13.39 -6.49
CA LEU A 125 2.74 -12.09 -6.80
C LEU A 125 1.27 -12.20 -7.23
N GLN A 126 0.45 -11.28 -6.75
CA GLN A 126 -0.93 -11.13 -7.19
C GLN A 126 -0.94 -10.45 -8.56
N ALA A 127 -1.12 -11.23 -9.62
CA ALA A 127 -0.95 -10.76 -11.00
C ALA A 127 -1.85 -9.58 -11.37
N SER A 128 -3.01 -9.45 -10.73
CA SER A 128 -3.94 -8.34 -10.98
C SER A 128 -3.48 -7.01 -10.36
N GLU A 129 -2.53 -7.05 -9.43
CA GLU A 129 -2.09 -5.87 -8.68
C GLU A 129 -0.61 -5.56 -8.89
N VAL A 130 0.22 -6.59 -8.99
CA VAL A 130 1.68 -6.47 -9.04
C VAL A 130 2.20 -7.09 -10.33
N GLU A 131 2.84 -6.28 -11.17
CA GLU A 131 3.43 -6.76 -12.43
C GLU A 131 4.75 -7.48 -12.19
N SER A 132 5.62 -6.90 -11.39
CA SER A 132 6.95 -7.44 -11.12
C SER A 132 7.53 -6.85 -9.84
N VAL A 133 8.58 -7.49 -9.32
CA VAL A 133 9.30 -7.02 -8.13
C VAL A 133 10.80 -7.08 -8.39
N VAL A 134 11.50 -6.03 -7.98
CA VAL A 134 12.96 -5.98 -7.98
C VAL A 134 13.44 -5.55 -6.60
N ARG A 135 14.68 -5.90 -6.26
CA ARG A 135 15.30 -5.46 -5.01
C ARG A 135 16.16 -4.24 -5.29
N MET A 136 15.95 -3.17 -4.53
CA MET A 136 16.67 -1.92 -4.72
C MET A 136 17.18 -1.38 -3.38
N THR A 137 18.38 -0.81 -3.41
CA THR A 137 18.88 -0.10 -2.22
C THR A 137 18.10 1.19 -2.03
N PRO A 138 18.04 1.74 -0.79
CA PRO A 138 17.42 3.05 -0.56
C PRO A 138 18.01 4.15 -1.46
N GLN A 139 19.32 4.11 -1.71
CA GLN A 139 19.95 5.08 -2.61
C GLN A 139 19.44 4.95 -4.04
N ALA A 140 19.35 3.73 -4.57
CA ALA A 140 18.83 3.50 -5.92
C ALA A 140 17.39 3.99 -6.05
N ILE A 141 16.57 3.80 -5.01
CA ILE A 141 15.20 4.29 -4.97
C ILE A 141 15.18 5.82 -5.07
N ARG A 142 16.03 6.50 -4.30
CA ARG A 142 16.12 7.96 -4.34
C ARG A 142 16.55 8.47 -5.70
N GLU A 143 17.50 7.78 -6.35
CA GLU A 143 17.97 8.15 -7.68
C GLU A 143 16.91 7.94 -8.76
N ALA A 144 15.99 7.00 -8.57
CA ALA A 144 14.90 6.71 -9.50
C ALA A 144 13.56 7.32 -9.06
N ALA A 145 13.58 8.34 -8.21
CA ALA A 145 12.37 8.88 -7.55
C ALA A 145 11.26 9.26 -8.53
N SER A 146 11.61 9.72 -9.73
CA SER A 146 10.61 10.11 -10.73
C SER A 146 9.78 8.94 -11.27
N GLU A 147 10.24 7.70 -11.08
CA GLU A 147 9.52 6.51 -11.51
C GLU A 147 8.58 5.96 -10.42
N PHE A 148 8.66 6.52 -9.20
CA PHE A 148 7.87 6.07 -8.07
C PHE A 148 6.61 6.88 -7.92
N MET A 149 5.54 6.20 -7.50
CA MET A 149 4.28 6.88 -7.23
C MET A 149 4.40 7.78 -5.99
N PRO A 150 3.72 8.93 -5.98
CA PRO A 150 3.62 9.75 -4.78
C PRO A 150 2.73 9.08 -3.74
N VAL A 151 2.83 9.53 -2.52
CA VAL A 151 1.98 9.02 -1.43
C VAL A 151 0.52 9.31 -1.69
#